data_81c89427ce85110b1cb708a7de45a6ad
#
_entry.id   81c89427ce85110b1cb708a7de45a6ad
#
_cell.length_a   1.000
_cell.length_b   1.000
_cell.length_c   1.000
_cell.angle_alpha   90.00
_cell.angle_beta   90.00
_cell.angle_gamma   90.00
#
_symmetry.space_group_name_H-M   'P 1'
#
loop_
_entity.id
_entity.type
_entity.pdbx_description
1 polymer ?
#
loop_
_entity_poly.entity_id
_entity_poly.type
_entity_poly.pdbx_seq_one_letter_code
_entity_poly.pdbx_strand_id
1 'polypeptide(L)'
;MKPPAETLELALRTFDPGLNVASIREYTLAVIQMIEAGWDEGADLVLLPEFTWMGLEPHVLRQVGSATLADVAQAFDSECLPLLKERLQRQGRAAVLGTVPSLTPEGGVRNRAWIVRDGGWLFQDKLHLTPWESGFEAGDVLRLWSFGGFRMAVIICLDIEVPELSVRLRDSDVDLILCPSATETLRGVERVNRCASARSVELGCHVAVSHLTGRAESELIDENIGRAAFYRPSQAAFKALPFAEESETVTSGVTRLEVRLEKRPLDLMRRMTAETNPALLGKELAGIQRHIPVECA
;
A
#
# COMPACT_ATOMS: atom_id res chain seq x y z
N MET A 1 -20.39 21.79 -5.91
CA MET A 1 -19.32 20.80 -5.85
C MET A 1 -17.99 21.55 -5.74
N LYS A 2 -17.16 21.21 -4.75
CA LYS A 2 -15.78 21.74 -4.67
C LYS A 2 -15.02 21.18 -5.89
N PRO A 3 -14.24 21.98 -6.64
CA PRO A 3 -13.42 21.42 -7.69
C PRO A 3 -12.50 20.33 -7.11
N PRO A 4 -12.19 19.27 -7.87
CA PRO A 4 -11.27 18.25 -7.38
C PRO A 4 -9.97 18.90 -6.93
N ALA A 5 -9.38 18.41 -5.84
CA ALA A 5 -8.11 18.91 -5.37
C ALA A 5 -7.06 18.67 -6.47
N GLU A 6 -6.27 19.70 -6.79
CA GLU A 6 -5.20 19.56 -7.78
C GLU A 6 -3.93 18.95 -7.16
N THR A 7 -3.89 18.83 -5.84
CA THR A 7 -2.76 18.32 -5.07
C THR A 7 -3.21 17.38 -3.96
N LEU A 8 -2.35 16.46 -3.56
CA LEU A 8 -2.53 15.53 -2.45
C LEU A 8 -1.23 15.41 -1.67
N GLU A 9 -1.28 15.62 -0.35
CA GLU A 9 -0.14 15.45 0.54
C GLU A 9 -0.17 14.02 1.12
N LEU A 10 0.91 13.24 0.89
CA LEU A 10 1.07 11.89 1.40
C LEU A 10 2.08 11.85 2.53
N ALA A 11 1.75 11.09 3.56
CA ALA A 11 2.66 10.66 4.61
C ALA A 11 2.92 9.15 4.50
N LEU A 12 4.13 8.77 4.11
CA LEU A 12 4.56 7.38 4.04
C LEU A 12 5.33 7.06 5.33
N ARG A 13 4.96 5.98 5.99
CA ARG A 13 5.54 5.59 7.28
C ARG A 13 6.02 4.16 7.20
N THR A 14 7.30 3.89 7.48
CA THR A 14 7.66 2.55 7.93
C THR A 14 7.06 2.30 9.29
N PHE A 15 6.92 1.06 9.68
CA PHE A 15 6.32 0.69 10.95
C PHE A 15 7.07 -0.50 11.57
N ASP A 16 7.37 -0.37 12.85
CA ASP A 16 7.96 -1.44 13.65
C ASP A 16 6.85 -2.05 14.53
N PRO A 17 6.42 -3.31 14.26
CA PRO A 17 5.32 -3.94 15.01
C PRO A 17 5.72 -4.37 16.42
N GLY A 18 7.02 -4.36 16.75
CA GLY A 18 7.55 -4.71 18.07
C GLY A 18 7.32 -3.62 19.13
N LEU A 19 6.12 -3.03 19.17
CA LEU A 19 5.78 -1.99 20.13
C LEU A 19 5.78 -2.52 21.57
N ASN A 20 6.44 -1.79 22.47
CA ASN A 20 6.39 -2.10 23.90
C ASN A 20 5.09 -1.54 24.53
N VAL A 21 4.01 -2.27 24.34
CA VAL A 21 2.65 -1.94 24.87
C VAL A 21 2.07 -3.11 25.63
N ALA A 22 1.14 -2.86 26.55
CA ALA A 22 0.63 -3.89 27.45
C ALA A 22 -0.61 -4.63 26.90
N SER A 23 -1.28 -4.09 25.87
CA SER A 23 -2.57 -4.63 25.41
C SER A 23 -2.84 -4.36 23.94
N ILE A 24 -3.78 -5.13 23.35
CA ILE A 24 -4.36 -4.89 22.03
C ILE A 24 -4.87 -3.45 21.89
N ARG A 25 -5.55 -2.96 22.93
CA ARG A 25 -6.06 -1.58 22.94
C ARG A 25 -4.94 -0.53 22.84
N GLU A 26 -3.86 -0.69 23.60
CA GLU A 26 -2.71 0.22 23.55
C GLU A 26 -2.00 0.16 22.20
N TYR A 27 -1.86 -1.05 21.63
CA TYR A 27 -1.33 -1.23 20.27
C TYR A 27 -2.18 -0.45 19.25
N THR A 28 -3.50 -0.66 19.32
CA THR A 28 -4.44 0.02 18.41
C THR A 28 -4.35 1.54 18.54
N LEU A 29 -4.26 2.05 19.77
CA LEU A 29 -4.11 3.49 20.01
C LEU A 29 -2.80 4.05 19.46
N ALA A 30 -1.69 3.29 19.55
CA ALA A 30 -0.41 3.70 18.98
C ALA A 30 -0.48 3.83 17.45
N VAL A 31 -1.13 2.88 16.77
CA VAL A 31 -1.35 2.95 15.31
C VAL A 31 -2.26 4.14 14.96
N ILE A 32 -3.36 4.34 15.69
CA ILE A 32 -4.25 5.49 15.50
C ILE A 32 -3.48 6.81 15.65
N GLN A 33 -2.69 6.95 16.70
CA GLN A 33 -1.88 8.16 16.96
C GLN A 33 -0.90 8.45 15.82
N MET A 34 -0.29 7.42 15.22
CA MET A 34 0.61 7.60 14.07
C MET A 34 -0.14 8.15 12.86
N ILE A 35 -1.36 7.66 12.61
CA ILE A 35 -2.21 8.14 11.51
C ILE A 35 -2.67 9.58 11.78
N GLU A 36 -3.22 9.83 12.98
CA GLU A 36 -3.68 11.15 13.38
C GLU A 36 -2.55 12.19 13.35
N ALA A 37 -1.35 11.83 13.79
CA ALA A 37 -0.17 12.70 13.72
C ALA A 37 0.19 13.06 12.27
N GLY A 38 0.15 12.10 11.35
CA GLY A 38 0.35 12.39 9.92
C GLY A 38 -0.68 13.39 9.38
N TRP A 39 -1.95 13.21 9.74
CA TRP A 39 -3.01 14.15 9.37
C TRP A 39 -2.86 15.54 9.99
N ASP A 40 -2.43 15.61 11.25
CA ASP A 40 -2.20 16.87 11.97
C ASP A 40 -0.97 17.62 11.46
N GLU A 41 0.03 16.89 10.94
CA GLU A 41 1.20 17.42 10.23
C GLU A 41 0.86 17.89 8.80
N GLY A 42 -0.37 17.66 8.31
CA GLY A 42 -0.87 18.20 7.04
C GLY A 42 -1.11 17.16 5.95
N ALA A 43 -0.77 15.89 6.17
CA ALA A 43 -1.02 14.86 5.18
C ALA A 43 -2.52 14.65 4.94
N ASP A 44 -2.91 14.52 3.69
CA ASP A 44 -4.27 14.13 3.29
C ASP A 44 -4.45 12.61 3.35
N LEU A 45 -3.37 11.86 3.07
CA LEU A 45 -3.36 10.41 3.08
C LEU A 45 -2.12 9.87 3.79
N VAL A 46 -2.32 8.90 4.70
CA VAL A 46 -1.25 8.15 5.38
C VAL A 46 -1.18 6.74 4.84
N LEU A 47 0.02 6.24 4.56
CA LEU A 47 0.27 4.84 4.16
C LEU A 47 1.09 4.13 5.21
N LEU A 48 0.55 3.05 5.78
CA LEU A 48 1.24 2.09 6.65
C LEU A 48 1.56 0.81 5.88
N PRO A 49 2.58 0.03 6.32
CA PRO A 49 3.08 -1.14 5.59
C PRO A 49 2.20 -2.40 5.74
N GLU A 50 2.54 -3.42 4.95
CA GLU A 50 2.01 -4.76 5.13
C GLU A 50 2.34 -5.30 6.52
N PHE A 51 1.46 -6.13 7.08
CA PHE A 51 1.60 -6.75 8.40
C PHE A 51 1.74 -5.79 9.59
N THR A 52 1.33 -4.54 9.44
CA THR A 52 1.28 -3.56 10.54
C THR A 52 0.61 -4.14 11.79
N TRP A 53 -0.39 -5.01 11.63
CA TRP A 53 -1.18 -5.54 12.73
C TRP A 53 -0.71 -6.89 13.29
N MET A 54 0.39 -7.46 12.77
CA MET A 54 0.94 -8.71 13.32
C MET A 54 1.59 -8.54 14.69
N GLY A 55 1.89 -7.32 15.11
CA GLY A 55 2.27 -7.05 16.51
C GLY A 55 1.17 -7.30 17.53
N LEU A 56 -0.07 -7.64 17.09
CA LEU A 56 -1.14 -8.12 17.97
C LEU A 56 -0.93 -9.56 18.45
N GLU A 57 -0.21 -10.38 17.69
CA GLU A 57 -0.06 -11.81 17.91
C GLU A 57 0.38 -12.17 19.35
N PRO A 58 1.41 -11.53 19.95
CA PRO A 58 1.80 -11.80 21.33
C PRO A 58 0.70 -11.48 22.36
N HIS A 59 -0.14 -10.47 22.08
CA HIS A 59 -1.25 -10.10 22.95
C HIS A 59 -2.39 -11.08 22.85
N VAL A 60 -2.71 -11.54 21.64
CA VAL A 60 -3.72 -12.56 21.36
C VAL A 60 -3.33 -13.87 22.03
N LEU A 61 -2.05 -14.31 21.88
CA LEU A 61 -1.53 -15.51 22.53
C LEU A 61 -1.73 -15.47 24.07
N ARG A 62 -1.46 -14.31 24.68
CA ARG A 62 -1.67 -14.13 26.13
C ARG A 62 -3.14 -14.17 26.56
N GLN A 63 -4.05 -13.72 25.70
CA GLN A 63 -5.49 -13.68 26.02
C GLN A 63 -6.19 -15.03 25.84
N VAL A 64 -5.92 -15.74 24.73
CA VAL A 64 -6.68 -16.92 24.33
C VAL A 64 -5.86 -18.22 24.32
N GLY A 65 -4.55 -18.14 24.55
CA GLY A 65 -3.66 -19.32 24.60
C GLY A 65 -3.25 -19.86 23.23
N SER A 66 -3.67 -19.20 22.14
CA SER A 66 -3.26 -19.47 20.76
C SER A 66 -3.14 -18.14 20.00
N ALA A 67 -2.44 -18.14 18.88
CA ALA A 67 -2.27 -16.96 18.03
C ALA A 67 -2.25 -17.37 16.55
N THR A 68 -3.23 -18.17 16.14
CA THR A 68 -3.44 -18.45 14.72
C THR A 68 -3.83 -17.19 13.96
N LEU A 69 -3.67 -17.17 12.64
CA LEU A 69 -4.13 -16.05 11.81
C LEU A 69 -5.62 -15.73 12.03
N ALA A 70 -6.43 -16.75 12.28
CA ALA A 70 -7.85 -16.58 12.59
C ALA A 70 -8.07 -15.91 13.96
N ASP A 71 -7.27 -16.25 14.98
CA ASP A 71 -7.35 -15.61 16.30
C ASP A 71 -6.96 -14.13 16.21
N VAL A 72 -5.90 -13.80 15.45
CA VAL A 72 -5.49 -12.41 15.22
C VAL A 72 -6.57 -11.64 14.44
N ALA A 73 -7.16 -12.25 13.42
CA ALA A 73 -8.26 -11.67 12.66
C ALA A 73 -9.47 -11.36 13.55
N GLN A 74 -9.86 -12.31 14.41
CA GLN A 74 -10.97 -12.14 15.33
C GLN A 74 -10.71 -11.05 16.38
N ALA A 75 -9.49 -11.00 16.92
CA ALA A 75 -9.10 -9.96 17.88
C ALA A 75 -9.11 -8.56 17.22
N PHE A 76 -8.59 -8.46 15.99
CA PHE A 76 -8.66 -7.21 15.23
C PHE A 76 -10.10 -6.75 15.00
N ASP A 77 -10.97 -7.65 14.54
CA ASP A 77 -12.37 -7.31 14.22
C ASP A 77 -13.17 -6.93 15.48
N SER A 78 -12.90 -7.58 16.63
CA SER A 78 -13.64 -7.34 17.87
C SER A 78 -13.11 -6.19 18.72
N GLU A 79 -11.80 -5.95 18.74
CA GLU A 79 -11.17 -4.97 19.63
C GLU A 79 -10.58 -3.75 18.89
N CYS A 80 -9.94 -3.96 17.72
CA CYS A 80 -9.27 -2.88 17.01
C CYS A 80 -10.22 -2.13 16.09
N LEU A 81 -10.95 -2.83 15.23
CA LEU A 81 -11.76 -2.25 14.17
C LEU A 81 -12.86 -1.31 14.70
N PRO A 82 -13.57 -1.60 15.81
CA PRO A 82 -14.52 -0.66 16.41
C PRO A 82 -13.87 0.66 16.83
N LEU A 83 -12.71 0.59 17.50
CA LEU A 83 -11.96 1.75 17.94
C LEU A 83 -11.41 2.58 16.78
N LEU A 84 -10.91 1.92 15.75
CA LEU A 84 -10.48 2.55 14.50
C LEU A 84 -11.65 3.29 13.83
N LYS A 85 -12.81 2.64 13.74
CA LYS A 85 -14.03 3.24 13.16
C LYS A 85 -14.55 4.43 13.96
N GLU A 86 -14.40 4.42 15.27
CA GLU A 86 -14.75 5.54 16.14
C GLU A 86 -13.82 6.73 15.93
N ARG A 87 -12.50 6.48 15.85
CA ARG A 87 -11.48 7.53 15.88
C ARG A 87 -11.16 8.10 14.49
N LEU A 88 -11.16 7.29 13.44
CA LEU A 88 -10.73 7.70 12.11
C LEU A 88 -11.90 8.20 11.25
N GLN A 89 -12.67 9.20 11.76
CA GLN A 89 -13.87 9.76 11.13
C GLN A 89 -13.63 11.10 10.42
N ARG A 90 -12.37 11.50 10.22
CA ARG A 90 -12.02 12.85 9.75
C ARG A 90 -12.32 13.03 8.25
N GLN A 91 -13.13 14.06 7.93
CA GLN A 91 -13.42 14.45 6.55
C GLN A 91 -12.19 15.07 5.88
N GLY A 92 -12.00 14.82 4.58
CA GLY A 92 -10.83 15.28 3.82
C GLY A 92 -9.55 14.56 4.20
N ARG A 93 -9.65 13.39 4.86
CA ARG A 93 -8.51 12.57 5.26
C ARG A 93 -8.73 11.11 4.86
N ALA A 94 -7.61 10.45 4.53
CA ALA A 94 -7.58 9.04 4.19
C ALA A 94 -6.36 8.35 4.86
N ALA A 95 -6.45 7.05 5.03
CA ALA A 95 -5.32 6.20 5.41
C ALA A 95 -5.46 4.80 4.85
N VAL A 96 -4.33 4.21 4.44
CA VAL A 96 -4.18 2.76 4.27
C VAL A 96 -3.53 2.26 5.56
N LEU A 97 -4.26 1.44 6.31
CA LEU A 97 -3.94 1.04 7.68
C LEU A 97 -2.88 -0.08 7.76
N GLY A 98 -2.16 -0.32 6.66
CA GLY A 98 -1.36 -1.53 6.52
C GLY A 98 -2.25 -2.75 6.33
N THR A 99 -1.70 -3.94 6.55
CA THR A 99 -2.50 -5.17 6.42
C THR A 99 -2.62 -5.95 7.72
N VAL A 100 -3.67 -6.78 7.77
CA VAL A 100 -4.03 -7.65 8.87
C VAL A 100 -4.66 -8.94 8.33
N PRO A 101 -4.48 -10.10 9.01
CA PRO A 101 -5.33 -11.26 8.77
C PRO A 101 -6.81 -10.90 8.91
N SER A 102 -7.65 -11.31 7.98
CA SER A 102 -9.10 -11.04 8.00
C SER A 102 -9.88 -12.27 7.59
N LEU A 103 -10.89 -12.62 8.36
CA LEU A 103 -11.75 -13.79 8.09
C LEU A 103 -12.61 -13.53 6.85
N THR A 104 -12.75 -14.57 6.02
CA THR A 104 -13.75 -14.60 4.95
C THR A 104 -15.07 -15.17 5.50
N PRO A 105 -16.22 -14.93 4.83
CA PRO A 105 -17.48 -15.54 5.22
C PRO A 105 -17.44 -17.08 5.20
N GLU A 106 -16.55 -17.65 4.40
CA GLU A 106 -16.36 -19.10 4.24
C GLU A 106 -15.43 -19.69 5.31
N GLY A 107 -14.83 -18.84 6.15
CA GLY A 107 -13.92 -19.24 7.24
C GLY A 107 -12.44 -19.28 6.87
N GLY A 108 -12.08 -18.92 5.65
CA GLY A 108 -10.69 -18.71 5.25
C GLY A 108 -10.11 -17.40 5.83
N VAL A 109 -8.81 -17.21 5.67
CA VAL A 109 -8.12 -15.99 6.12
C VAL A 109 -7.44 -15.30 4.94
N ARG A 110 -7.63 -14.00 4.78
CA ARG A 110 -6.98 -13.16 3.77
C ARG A 110 -6.05 -12.14 4.40
N ASN A 111 -4.95 -11.83 3.72
CA ASN A 111 -4.08 -10.70 4.06
C ASN A 111 -4.73 -9.43 3.51
N ARG A 112 -5.36 -8.62 4.39
CA ARG A 112 -6.25 -7.50 4.02
C ARG A 112 -5.69 -6.15 4.42
N ALA A 113 -5.58 -5.25 3.46
CA ALA A 113 -5.36 -3.83 3.68
C ALA A 113 -6.71 -3.12 3.90
N TRP A 114 -6.94 -2.58 5.09
CA TRP A 114 -8.06 -1.70 5.35
C TRP A 114 -7.75 -0.26 4.93
N ILE A 115 -8.74 0.41 4.38
CA ILE A 115 -8.63 1.77 3.88
C ILE A 115 -9.77 2.59 4.47
N VAL A 116 -9.45 3.72 5.08
CA VAL A 116 -10.40 4.72 5.50
C VAL A 116 -10.26 5.97 4.63
N ARG A 117 -11.37 6.55 4.21
CA ARG A 117 -11.43 7.82 3.51
C ARG A 117 -12.73 8.56 3.83
N ASP A 118 -12.64 9.82 4.21
CA ASP A 118 -13.84 10.64 4.54
C ASP A 118 -14.76 9.92 5.54
N GLY A 119 -14.21 9.12 6.48
CA GLY A 119 -14.95 8.28 7.42
C GLY A 119 -15.58 7.02 6.83
N GLY A 120 -15.54 6.84 5.50
CA GLY A 120 -15.97 5.60 4.83
C GLY A 120 -14.88 4.54 4.80
N TRP A 121 -15.27 3.26 4.79
CA TRP A 121 -14.37 2.12 4.88
C TRP A 121 -14.43 1.24 3.64
N LEU A 122 -13.27 0.81 3.16
CA LEU A 122 -13.09 -0.17 2.08
C LEU A 122 -11.83 -0.99 2.35
N PHE A 123 -11.58 -1.99 1.50
CA PHE A 123 -10.42 -2.86 1.68
C PHE A 123 -9.89 -3.39 0.35
N GLN A 124 -8.65 -3.87 0.38
CA GLN A 124 -8.03 -4.68 -0.67
C GLN A 124 -7.41 -5.93 -0.04
N ASP A 125 -7.76 -7.09 -0.53
CA ASP A 125 -7.09 -8.34 -0.17
C ASP A 125 -5.88 -8.57 -1.09
N LYS A 126 -4.79 -9.13 -0.55
CA LYS A 126 -3.61 -9.51 -1.32
C LYS A 126 -3.98 -10.54 -2.39
N LEU A 127 -3.54 -10.32 -3.63
CA LEU A 127 -3.96 -11.10 -4.78
C LEU A 127 -3.02 -12.27 -5.08
N HIS A 128 -1.73 -12.13 -4.75
CA HIS A 128 -0.71 -13.16 -4.94
C HIS A 128 0.05 -13.37 -3.64
N LEU A 129 0.06 -14.61 -3.18
CA LEU A 129 0.69 -14.99 -1.92
C LEU A 129 2.13 -15.45 -2.16
N THR A 130 3.00 -15.12 -1.22
CA THR A 130 4.33 -15.73 -1.16
C THR A 130 4.23 -17.18 -0.66
N PRO A 131 5.25 -18.02 -0.88
CA PRO A 131 5.27 -19.38 -0.32
C PRO A 131 5.12 -19.44 1.21
N TRP A 132 5.50 -18.37 1.90
CA TRP A 132 5.43 -18.25 3.36
C TRP A 132 4.02 -17.95 3.87
N GLU A 133 3.15 -17.44 3.02
CA GLU A 133 1.77 -17.09 3.34
C GLU A 133 0.80 -18.26 3.14
N SER A 134 1.25 -19.49 3.36
CA SER A 134 0.45 -20.72 3.14
C SER A 134 -0.82 -20.80 4.00
N GLY A 135 -0.91 -20.01 5.08
CA GLY A 135 -2.13 -19.91 5.91
C GLY A 135 -3.17 -18.94 5.39
N PHE A 136 -2.90 -18.20 4.32
CA PHE A 136 -3.83 -17.26 3.71
C PHE A 136 -4.44 -17.79 2.43
N GLU A 137 -5.61 -17.24 2.08
CA GLU A 137 -6.26 -17.38 0.79
C GLU A 137 -6.01 -16.12 -0.04
N ALA A 138 -5.71 -16.30 -1.32
CA ALA A 138 -5.53 -15.18 -2.25
C ALA A 138 -6.85 -14.42 -2.46
N GLY A 139 -6.76 -13.09 -2.59
CA GLY A 139 -7.85 -12.26 -3.06
C GLY A 139 -8.13 -12.49 -4.55
N ASP A 140 -9.31 -12.09 -4.99
CA ASP A 140 -9.81 -12.31 -6.35
C ASP A 140 -10.26 -11.02 -7.06
N VAL A 141 -10.25 -9.88 -6.33
CA VAL A 141 -10.72 -8.59 -6.84
C VAL A 141 -9.69 -7.50 -6.61
N LEU A 142 -9.28 -6.84 -7.70
CA LEU A 142 -8.50 -5.60 -7.64
C LEU A 142 -9.47 -4.41 -7.61
N ARG A 143 -9.40 -3.62 -6.54
CA ARG A 143 -10.31 -2.49 -6.29
C ARG A 143 -9.65 -1.16 -6.62
N LEU A 144 -10.38 -0.34 -7.36
CA LEU A 144 -10.05 1.07 -7.57
C LEU A 144 -10.95 1.94 -6.70
N TRP A 145 -10.36 3.00 -6.18
CA TRP A 145 -11.08 3.99 -5.38
C TRP A 145 -10.57 5.39 -5.68
N SER A 146 -11.28 6.41 -5.23
CA SER A 146 -10.91 7.80 -5.50
C SER A 146 -10.92 8.62 -4.22
N PHE A 147 -9.90 9.48 -4.06
CA PHE A 147 -9.82 10.43 -2.96
C PHE A 147 -9.03 11.67 -3.42
N GLY A 148 -9.45 12.86 -2.99
CA GLY A 148 -8.77 14.12 -3.33
C GLY A 148 -8.66 14.41 -4.83
N GLY A 149 -9.50 13.78 -5.68
CA GLY A 149 -9.44 13.91 -7.14
C GLY A 149 -8.50 12.93 -7.83
N PHE A 150 -7.83 12.05 -7.07
CA PHE A 150 -6.93 11.01 -7.58
C PHE A 150 -7.62 9.64 -7.56
N ARG A 151 -7.40 8.86 -8.62
CA ARG A 151 -7.81 7.45 -8.70
C ARG A 151 -6.67 6.57 -8.21
N MET A 152 -6.97 5.67 -7.29
CA MET A 152 -5.98 4.90 -6.54
C MET A 152 -6.23 3.40 -6.57
N ALA A 153 -5.17 2.63 -6.43
CA ALA A 153 -5.18 1.19 -6.14
C ALA A 153 -4.24 0.89 -4.97
N VAL A 154 -4.57 -0.13 -4.16
CA VAL A 154 -3.62 -0.73 -3.22
C VAL A 154 -3.11 -2.03 -3.83
N ILE A 155 -1.80 -2.18 -3.93
CA ILE A 155 -1.09 -3.34 -4.45
C ILE A 155 -0.12 -3.81 -3.38
N ILE A 156 -0.36 -4.99 -2.80
CA ILE A 156 0.30 -5.42 -1.57
C ILE A 156 1.59 -6.20 -1.87
N CYS A 157 2.74 -5.64 -1.53
CA CYS A 157 4.06 -6.27 -1.54
C CYS A 157 4.35 -7.06 -2.84
N LEU A 158 4.33 -8.41 -2.79
CA LEU A 158 4.56 -9.28 -3.95
C LEU A 158 3.68 -8.93 -5.16
N ASP A 159 2.48 -8.43 -4.94
CA ASP A 159 1.57 -8.04 -6.03
C ASP A 159 2.20 -7.02 -6.99
N ILE A 160 3.07 -6.12 -6.49
CA ILE A 160 3.76 -5.13 -7.35
C ILE A 160 4.76 -5.78 -8.31
N GLU A 161 5.24 -6.99 -7.98
CA GLU A 161 6.18 -7.75 -8.80
C GLU A 161 5.46 -8.51 -9.94
N VAL A 162 4.13 -8.64 -9.89
CA VAL A 162 3.31 -9.40 -10.85
C VAL A 162 2.90 -8.53 -12.03
N PRO A 163 3.44 -8.74 -13.24
CA PRO A 163 3.17 -7.89 -14.41
C PRO A 163 1.69 -7.88 -14.83
N GLU A 164 0.97 -8.98 -14.60
CA GLU A 164 -0.45 -9.13 -14.95
C GLU A 164 -1.32 -8.07 -14.28
N LEU A 165 -0.97 -7.62 -13.07
CA LEU A 165 -1.69 -6.54 -12.38
C LEU A 165 -1.46 -5.20 -13.09
N SER A 166 -0.26 -4.94 -13.60
CA SER A 166 0.01 -3.75 -14.43
C SER A 166 -0.84 -3.77 -15.69
N VAL A 167 -0.98 -4.92 -16.34
CA VAL A 167 -1.85 -5.08 -17.52
C VAL A 167 -3.30 -4.76 -17.17
N ARG A 168 -3.79 -5.20 -15.99
CA ARG A 168 -5.16 -4.89 -15.51
C ARG A 168 -5.36 -3.41 -15.19
N LEU A 169 -4.32 -2.73 -14.71
CA LEU A 169 -4.40 -1.31 -14.35
C LEU A 169 -4.20 -0.37 -15.55
N ARG A 170 -3.64 -0.86 -16.67
CA ARG A 170 -3.27 -0.04 -17.82
C ARG A 170 -4.39 0.86 -18.36
N ASP A 171 -5.60 0.33 -18.44
CA ASP A 171 -6.76 1.03 -19.01
C ASP A 171 -7.64 1.67 -17.91
N SER A 172 -7.13 1.78 -16.68
CA SER A 172 -7.92 2.23 -15.53
C SER A 172 -7.73 3.70 -15.15
N ASP A 173 -6.81 4.42 -15.83
CA ASP A 173 -6.41 5.79 -15.47
C ASP A 173 -6.00 5.94 -14.00
N VAL A 174 -5.34 4.94 -13.42
CA VAL A 174 -4.82 5.01 -12.06
C VAL A 174 -3.80 6.15 -11.94
N ASP A 175 -3.94 6.97 -10.92
CA ASP A 175 -3.05 8.09 -10.63
C ASP A 175 -1.97 7.74 -9.61
N LEU A 176 -2.33 6.89 -8.65
CA LEU A 176 -1.48 6.51 -7.53
C LEU A 176 -1.69 5.05 -7.16
N ILE A 177 -0.59 4.31 -7.10
CA ILE A 177 -0.53 2.99 -6.49
C ILE A 177 0.06 3.14 -5.09
N LEU A 178 -0.60 2.57 -4.09
CA LEU A 178 -0.17 2.49 -2.71
C LEU A 178 0.27 1.05 -2.44
N CYS A 179 1.54 0.86 -2.07
CA CYS A 179 2.14 -0.47 -1.92
C CYS A 179 2.62 -0.70 -0.48
N PRO A 180 1.73 -1.15 0.43
CA PRO A 180 2.16 -1.66 1.71
C PRO A 180 2.98 -2.93 1.52
N SER A 181 4.15 -3.02 2.18
CA SER A 181 5.11 -4.11 1.97
C SER A 181 5.75 -4.57 3.27
N ALA A 182 6.17 -5.84 3.32
CA ALA A 182 7.01 -6.41 4.35
C ALA A 182 8.09 -7.27 3.71
N THR A 183 9.34 -7.07 4.13
CA THR A 183 10.50 -7.77 3.56
C THR A 183 11.56 -7.98 4.63
N GLU A 184 12.13 -9.19 4.67
CA GLU A 184 13.16 -9.59 5.65
C GLU A 184 14.59 -9.20 5.23
N THR A 185 14.79 -8.89 3.96
CA THR A 185 16.12 -8.65 3.42
C THR A 185 16.17 -7.42 2.54
N LEU A 186 17.35 -6.79 2.47
CA LEU A 186 17.60 -5.70 1.54
C LEU A 186 17.30 -6.10 0.08
N ARG A 187 17.50 -7.38 -0.29
CA ARG A 187 17.15 -7.86 -1.63
C ARG A 187 15.64 -7.83 -1.87
N GLY A 188 14.84 -8.15 -0.85
CA GLY A 188 13.40 -8.02 -0.91
C GLY A 188 12.98 -6.55 -1.08
N VAL A 189 13.54 -5.64 -0.26
CA VAL A 189 13.33 -4.19 -0.39
C VAL A 189 13.62 -3.72 -1.81
N GLU A 190 14.79 -4.08 -2.35
CA GLU A 190 15.19 -3.69 -3.71
C GLU A 190 14.27 -4.25 -4.79
N ARG A 191 13.82 -5.49 -4.65
CA ARG A 191 12.93 -6.14 -5.62
C ARG A 191 11.59 -5.40 -5.69
N VAL A 192 10.96 -5.13 -4.54
CA VAL A 192 9.71 -4.37 -4.46
C VAL A 192 9.88 -2.96 -5.03
N ASN A 193 10.92 -2.23 -4.61
CA ASN A 193 11.12 -0.85 -5.04
C ASN A 193 11.46 -0.72 -6.53
N ARG A 194 12.23 -1.64 -7.11
CA ARG A 194 12.50 -1.68 -8.55
C ARG A 194 11.24 -1.94 -9.36
N CYS A 195 10.40 -2.87 -8.91
CA CYS A 195 9.11 -3.13 -9.54
C CYS A 195 8.18 -1.92 -9.38
N ALA A 196 8.10 -1.30 -8.21
CA ALA A 196 7.33 -0.08 -7.99
C ALA A 196 7.75 1.06 -8.93
N SER A 197 9.07 1.28 -9.07
CA SER A 197 9.62 2.25 -10.02
C SER A 197 9.25 1.91 -11.47
N ALA A 198 9.34 0.63 -11.87
CA ALA A 198 8.95 0.19 -13.21
C ALA A 198 7.45 0.44 -13.46
N ARG A 199 6.58 0.15 -12.50
CA ARG A 199 5.12 0.40 -12.62
C ARG A 199 4.80 1.87 -12.80
N SER A 200 5.54 2.77 -12.12
CA SER A 200 5.32 4.22 -12.31
C SER A 200 5.58 4.67 -13.75
N VAL A 201 6.57 4.09 -14.40
CA VAL A 201 6.91 4.36 -15.81
C VAL A 201 5.90 3.70 -16.76
N GLU A 202 5.62 2.40 -16.56
CA GLU A 202 4.76 1.61 -17.42
C GLU A 202 3.31 2.11 -17.45
N LEU A 203 2.80 2.52 -16.28
CA LEU A 203 1.42 2.96 -16.11
C LEU A 203 1.24 4.47 -16.17
N GLY A 204 2.34 5.24 -16.19
CA GLY A 204 2.27 6.69 -16.15
C GLY A 204 1.53 7.19 -14.90
N CYS A 205 1.81 6.60 -13.74
CA CYS A 205 1.20 6.93 -12.45
C CYS A 205 2.27 7.12 -11.37
N HIS A 206 1.87 7.63 -10.22
CA HIS A 206 2.72 7.61 -9.03
C HIS A 206 2.66 6.26 -8.34
N VAL A 207 3.76 5.86 -7.68
CA VAL A 207 3.79 4.68 -6.82
C VAL A 207 4.43 5.04 -5.48
N ALA A 208 3.71 4.80 -4.40
CA ALA A 208 4.15 4.99 -3.02
C ALA A 208 4.33 3.63 -2.35
N VAL A 209 5.49 3.41 -1.73
CA VAL A 209 5.82 2.17 -1.03
C VAL A 209 6.08 2.48 0.44
N SER A 210 5.56 1.64 1.33
CA SER A 210 5.87 1.68 2.76
C SER A 210 6.22 0.28 3.22
N HIS A 211 7.41 0.12 3.81
CA HIS A 211 7.88 -1.18 4.31
C HIS A 211 7.71 -1.32 5.82
N LEU A 212 7.41 -2.55 6.25
CA LEU A 212 7.57 -2.97 7.63
C LEU A 212 9.05 -2.95 8.01
N THR A 213 9.34 -2.70 9.27
CA THR A 213 10.67 -2.73 9.87
C THR A 213 10.62 -3.44 11.21
N GLY A 214 11.74 -3.69 11.83
CA GLY A 214 11.77 -4.26 13.17
C GLY A 214 11.40 -5.74 13.22
N ARG A 215 10.93 -6.15 14.39
CA ARG A 215 10.61 -7.54 14.68
C ARG A 215 9.34 -7.63 15.50
N ALA A 216 8.47 -8.57 15.17
CA ALA A 216 7.39 -9.00 16.05
C ALA A 216 7.69 -10.39 16.63
N GLU A 217 7.12 -10.69 17.79
CA GLU A 217 7.06 -12.06 18.32
C GLU A 217 5.96 -12.83 17.57
N SER A 218 6.20 -13.10 16.28
CA SER A 218 5.27 -13.69 15.34
C SER A 218 5.94 -14.84 14.59
N GLU A 219 5.19 -15.91 14.33
CA GLU A 219 5.68 -17.00 13.48
C GLU A 219 5.73 -16.62 11.99
N LEU A 220 4.97 -15.59 11.58
CA LEU A 220 4.88 -15.16 10.19
C LEU A 220 5.91 -14.10 9.83
N ILE A 221 6.25 -13.21 10.75
CA ILE A 221 7.19 -12.10 10.53
C ILE A 221 8.30 -12.12 11.58
N ASP A 222 9.51 -12.49 11.13
CA ASP A 222 10.71 -12.49 11.99
C ASP A 222 11.33 -11.10 12.07
N GLU A 223 12.30 -10.83 11.21
CA GLU A 223 13.00 -9.56 11.11
C GLU A 223 12.62 -8.86 9.82
N ASN A 224 12.39 -7.55 9.89
CA ASN A 224 12.04 -6.76 8.74
C ASN A 224 13.00 -5.60 8.56
N ILE A 225 13.32 -5.34 7.29
CA ILE A 225 14.13 -4.21 6.87
C ILE A 225 13.37 -3.44 5.80
N GLY A 226 13.40 -2.11 5.86
CA GLY A 226 12.67 -1.34 4.87
C GLY A 226 12.91 0.15 4.89
N ARG A 227 12.24 0.81 3.98
CA ARG A 227 12.19 2.26 3.83
C ARG A 227 10.83 2.69 3.29
N ALA A 228 10.51 3.97 3.39
CA ALA A 228 9.46 4.58 2.61
C ALA A 228 10.03 5.07 1.28
N ALA A 229 9.30 4.89 0.18
CA ALA A 229 9.74 5.30 -1.15
C ALA A 229 8.57 5.82 -2.00
N PHE A 230 8.87 6.76 -2.89
CA PHE A 230 7.90 7.34 -3.80
C PHE A 230 8.51 7.52 -5.19
N TYR A 231 7.80 7.04 -6.22
CA TYR A 231 8.25 7.05 -7.60
C TYR A 231 7.27 7.83 -8.47
N ARG A 232 7.81 8.68 -9.35
CA ARG A 232 7.06 9.45 -10.35
C ARG A 232 7.33 8.90 -11.75
N PRO A 233 6.38 9.06 -12.69
CA PRO A 233 6.63 8.79 -14.09
C PRO A 233 7.83 9.59 -14.58
N SER A 234 8.81 8.92 -15.20
CA SER A 234 10.03 9.59 -15.73
C SER A 234 9.72 10.24 -17.07
N GLN A 235 8.91 11.31 -17.06
CA GLN A 235 8.39 12.01 -18.23
C GLN A 235 8.66 13.54 -18.17
N ALA A 236 8.70 14.18 -19.32
CA ALA A 236 8.98 15.62 -19.44
C ALA A 236 8.03 16.51 -18.60
N ALA A 237 6.79 16.07 -18.37
CA ALA A 237 5.82 16.76 -17.52
C ALA A 237 6.29 16.87 -16.06
N PHE A 238 7.20 16.02 -15.62
CA PHE A 238 7.74 15.93 -14.25
C PHE A 238 9.16 16.48 -14.12
N LYS A 239 9.72 17.13 -15.16
CA LYS A 239 11.13 17.56 -15.23
C LYS A 239 11.62 18.43 -14.07
N ALA A 240 10.71 19.12 -13.37
CA ALA A 240 11.03 19.96 -12.22
C ALA A 240 10.97 19.22 -10.88
N LEU A 241 10.58 17.94 -10.88
CA LEU A 241 10.40 17.11 -9.69
C LEU A 241 11.39 15.93 -9.72
N PRO A 242 11.85 15.45 -8.57
CA PRO A 242 12.64 14.22 -8.52
C PRO A 242 11.77 13.05 -9.01
N PHE A 243 12.36 12.12 -9.77
CA PHE A 243 11.67 10.92 -10.23
C PHE A 243 11.53 9.87 -9.12
N ALA A 244 12.35 9.92 -8.08
CA ALA A 244 12.28 9.09 -6.89
C ALA A 244 12.62 9.91 -5.64
N GLU A 245 11.93 9.61 -4.55
CA GLU A 245 12.23 10.08 -3.18
C GLU A 245 12.17 8.87 -2.25
N GLU A 246 13.17 8.75 -1.36
CA GLU A 246 13.29 7.61 -0.46
C GLU A 246 13.76 8.07 0.92
N SER A 247 13.22 7.44 1.97
CA SER A 247 13.79 7.58 3.32
C SER A 247 15.03 6.71 3.50
N GLU A 248 15.69 6.80 4.62
CA GLU A 248 16.73 5.85 5.00
C GLU A 248 16.15 4.42 5.12
N THR A 249 16.96 3.43 4.73
CA THR A 249 16.63 2.03 4.97
C THR A 249 17.04 1.66 6.40
N VAL A 250 16.09 1.17 7.17
CA VAL A 250 16.30 0.83 8.59
C VAL A 250 15.84 -0.59 8.89
N THR A 251 16.42 -1.18 9.93
CA THR A 251 16.08 -2.51 10.45
C THR A 251 15.17 -2.46 11.66
N SER A 252 14.85 -1.27 12.16
CA SER A 252 13.93 -1.08 13.29
C SER A 252 13.45 0.37 13.36
N GLY A 253 12.36 0.61 14.09
CA GLY A 253 11.79 1.92 14.29
C GLY A 253 11.03 2.45 13.06
N VAL A 254 10.72 3.74 13.08
CA VAL A 254 9.88 4.38 12.06
C VAL A 254 10.68 5.41 11.30
N THR A 255 10.68 5.31 9.97
CA THR A 255 11.11 6.40 9.08
C THR A 255 9.89 7.07 8.45
N ARG A 256 10.07 8.30 8.01
CA ARG A 256 9.03 9.15 7.48
C ARG A 256 9.45 9.70 6.12
N LEU A 257 8.50 9.75 5.20
CA LEU A 257 8.65 10.43 3.92
C LEU A 257 7.36 11.18 3.60
N GLU A 258 7.45 12.50 3.53
CA GLU A 258 6.34 13.35 3.13
C GLU A 258 6.50 13.72 1.66
N VAL A 259 5.47 13.48 0.87
CA VAL A 259 5.50 13.77 -0.57
C VAL A 259 4.23 14.45 -1.03
N ARG A 260 4.40 15.39 -1.95
CA ARG A 260 3.30 16.09 -2.59
C ARG A 260 3.07 15.58 -4.00
N LEU A 261 1.83 15.18 -4.29
CA LEU A 261 1.36 14.84 -5.62
C LEU A 261 0.65 16.02 -6.26
N GLU A 262 0.86 16.18 -7.55
CA GLU A 262 0.13 17.15 -8.36
C GLU A 262 -0.61 16.43 -9.49
N LYS A 263 -1.88 16.75 -9.67
CA LYS A 263 -2.72 16.17 -10.73
C LYS A 263 -2.31 16.66 -12.11
N ARG A 264 -1.95 17.95 -12.19
CA ARG A 264 -1.66 18.62 -13.45
C ARG A 264 -0.56 17.96 -14.30
N PRO A 265 0.61 17.54 -13.75
CA PRO A 265 1.62 16.83 -14.53
C PRO A 265 1.11 15.50 -15.10
N LEU A 266 0.29 14.73 -14.35
CA LEU A 266 -0.32 13.49 -14.83
C LEU A 266 -1.25 13.78 -16.01
N ASP A 267 -2.16 14.75 -15.87
CA ASP A 267 -3.11 15.12 -16.90
C ASP A 267 -2.42 15.65 -18.15
N LEU A 268 -1.33 16.43 -17.97
CA LEU A 268 -0.53 16.93 -19.07
C LEU A 268 0.16 15.79 -19.83
N MET A 269 0.79 14.86 -19.11
CA MET A 269 1.45 13.68 -19.68
C MET A 269 0.45 12.84 -20.51
N ARG A 270 -0.76 12.62 -20.01
CA ARG A 270 -1.79 11.83 -20.70
C ARG A 270 -2.34 12.50 -21.97
N ARG A 271 -2.26 13.83 -22.07
CA ARG A 271 -2.71 14.60 -23.25
C ARG A 271 -1.62 14.81 -24.29
N MET A 272 -0.35 14.72 -23.90
CA MET A 272 0.78 14.94 -24.77
C MET A 272 1.24 13.64 -25.41
N THR A 273 1.92 13.76 -26.57
CA THR A 273 2.71 12.65 -27.11
C THR A 273 3.94 12.51 -26.22
N ALA A 274 3.94 11.54 -25.34
CA ALA A 274 5.04 11.24 -24.44
C ALA A 274 5.79 9.99 -24.91
N GLU A 275 7.06 9.88 -24.56
CA GLU A 275 7.85 8.65 -24.73
C GLU A 275 7.41 7.59 -23.70
N THR A 276 6.17 7.15 -23.81
CA THR A 276 5.56 6.21 -22.89
C THR A 276 4.83 5.11 -23.66
N ASN A 277 4.30 4.14 -22.93
CA ASN A 277 3.46 3.11 -23.51
C ASN A 277 2.27 3.76 -24.25
N PRO A 278 2.15 3.59 -25.58
CA PRO A 278 1.08 4.24 -26.34
C PRO A 278 -0.33 3.88 -25.89
N ALA A 279 -0.52 2.74 -25.21
CA ALA A 279 -1.81 2.36 -24.63
C ALA A 279 -2.29 3.37 -23.58
N LEU A 280 -1.38 4.04 -22.84
CA LEU A 280 -1.72 5.08 -21.86
C LEU A 280 -2.29 6.37 -22.49
N LEU A 281 -2.14 6.53 -23.79
CA LEU A 281 -2.63 7.68 -24.53
C LEU A 281 -4.02 7.44 -25.15
N GLY A 282 -4.69 6.35 -24.81
CA GLY A 282 -5.98 5.95 -25.42
C GLY A 282 -5.88 5.69 -26.93
N LYS A 283 -4.68 5.52 -27.46
CA LYS A 283 -4.45 5.20 -28.87
C LYS A 283 -4.37 3.68 -29.01
N GLU A 284 -5.19 3.12 -29.87
CA GLU A 284 -4.92 1.77 -30.38
C GLU A 284 -3.54 1.78 -31.03
N LEU A 285 -2.71 0.79 -30.68
CA LEU A 285 -1.41 0.59 -31.31
C LEU A 285 -1.67 0.11 -32.74
N ALA A 286 -1.89 1.06 -33.67
CA ALA A 286 -2.04 0.73 -35.07
C ALA A 286 -0.76 0.04 -35.55
N GLY A 287 -0.88 -1.22 -35.98
CA GLY A 287 0.22 -2.01 -36.53
C GLY A 287 1.06 -2.81 -35.53
N ILE A 288 0.83 -2.69 -34.21
CA ILE A 288 1.45 -3.62 -33.27
C ILE A 288 0.49 -4.79 -33.02
N GLN A 289 0.93 -5.98 -33.34
CA GLN A 289 0.19 -7.20 -33.02
C GLN A 289 0.07 -7.30 -31.49
N ARG A 290 -1.15 -7.49 -30.98
CA ARG A 290 -1.41 -7.72 -29.55
C ARG A 290 -0.78 -9.01 -29.02
N HIS A 291 -0.46 -9.93 -29.92
CA HIS A 291 0.22 -11.19 -29.65
C HIS A 291 1.54 -11.22 -30.43
N ILE A 292 2.65 -11.15 -29.72
CA ILE A 292 3.98 -11.35 -30.28
C ILE A 292 4.36 -12.79 -29.94
N PRO A 293 4.50 -13.69 -30.93
CA PRO A 293 4.91 -15.05 -30.66
C PRO A 293 6.33 -15.06 -30.10
N VAL A 294 6.58 -15.93 -29.13
CA VAL A 294 7.93 -16.23 -28.65
C VAL A 294 8.38 -17.52 -29.31
N GLU A 295 9.41 -17.44 -30.16
CA GLU A 295 10.04 -18.61 -30.79
C GLU A 295 11.27 -19.00 -29.96
N CYS A 296 11.32 -20.27 -29.54
CA CYS A 296 12.50 -20.86 -28.94
C CYS A 296 13.36 -21.47 -30.05
N ALA A 297 14.57 -20.96 -30.27
CA ALA A 297 15.54 -21.49 -31.22
C ALA A 297 16.24 -22.72 -30.68
#